data_2ca7a108f564208562cb93b7dc40db7f
#
_entry.id   2ca7a108f564208562cb93b7dc40db7f
#
_cell.length_a   1.000
_cell.length_b   1.000
_cell.length_c   1.000
_cell.angle_alpha   90.00
_cell.angle_beta   90.00
_cell.angle_gamma   90.00
#
_symmetry.space_group_name_H-M   'P 1'
#
loop_
_entity.id
_entity.type
_entity.pdbx_description
1 polymer ?
#
loop_
_entity_poly.entity_id
_entity_poly.type
_entity_poly.pdbx_seq_one_letter_code
_entity_poly.pdbx_strand_id
1 'polypeptide(L)'
;MEENLYCLRKGTRLIGRYTVEGVLGQGGFGITYLGMDELHKKKVAIKEFFPQGIVTRNIEYEDTVTVTLVGEKENYDKGKERFLKEAQTMAMFSKDKGIVKALDFFEINNTAYIVMEYLEGVTLKQYLRENKRIAAEDLVELLVPLIEALDEIHSQGLIHRDISPDNIMVLPDGRIKLMDFGAARDYTEFGEKSLSIVLKPGYAPPEQYQTHGVQGPWTDIYALCATMYKCITGENPPDAIDRLVDDHLKKISAFGITVSPQIEEAIIKGMSVAAKDRYQNVGDFCEDLYGGYEERSVLGAEESQAEPVVAEANVETKMDVLTEETPQSKYPTTEAVQEREKLISKELSENAGLTSE
;
A
#
# COMPACT_ATOMS: atom_id res chain seq x y z
N MET A 1 -30.81 -3.51 -6.39
CA MET A 1 -29.73 -2.73 -5.78
C MET A 1 -30.39 -1.48 -5.25
N GLU A 2 -30.46 -1.32 -3.94
CA GLU A 2 -30.92 -0.06 -3.36
C GLU A 2 -29.98 1.03 -3.83
N GLU A 3 -30.48 1.99 -4.56
CA GLU A 3 -29.75 3.22 -4.92
C GLU A 3 -29.37 3.89 -3.60
N ASN A 4 -28.07 3.98 -3.33
CA ASN A 4 -27.59 4.62 -2.13
C ASN A 4 -27.87 6.12 -2.26
N LEU A 5 -28.90 6.59 -1.57
CA LEU A 5 -29.51 7.92 -1.69
C LEU A 5 -28.53 9.09 -1.47
N TYR A 6 -27.31 8.80 -1.02
CA TYR A 6 -26.29 9.81 -0.72
C TYR A 6 -25.16 9.88 -1.75
N CYS A 7 -25.07 8.91 -2.67
CA CYS A 7 -24.03 8.90 -3.68
C CYS A 7 -24.36 9.82 -4.86
N LEU A 8 -23.36 10.47 -5.43
CA LEU A 8 -23.53 11.23 -6.67
C LEU A 8 -24.09 10.32 -7.77
N ARG A 9 -24.99 10.89 -8.60
CA ARG A 9 -25.60 10.16 -9.72
C ARG A 9 -24.57 9.91 -10.82
N LYS A 10 -24.74 8.81 -11.54
CA LYS A 10 -24.03 8.59 -12.79
C LYS A 10 -24.29 9.74 -13.77
N GLY A 11 -23.24 10.29 -14.34
CA GLY A 11 -23.29 11.45 -15.23
C GLY A 11 -23.08 12.80 -14.53
N THR A 12 -23.04 12.85 -13.18
CA THR A 12 -22.67 14.08 -12.44
C THR A 12 -21.29 14.56 -12.88
N ARG A 13 -21.18 15.85 -13.22
CA ARG A 13 -19.92 16.47 -13.66
C ARG A 13 -19.32 17.30 -12.53
N LEU A 14 -18.11 16.96 -12.13
CA LEU A 14 -17.33 17.68 -11.12
C LEU A 14 -16.36 18.62 -11.83
N ILE A 15 -16.35 19.89 -11.43
CA ILE A 15 -15.52 20.99 -11.98
C ILE A 15 -15.46 21.05 -13.52
N GLY A 16 -16.51 20.51 -14.20
CA GLY A 16 -16.57 20.49 -15.67
C GLY A 16 -15.64 19.49 -16.35
N ARG A 17 -14.78 18.80 -15.60
CA ARG A 17 -13.74 17.90 -16.12
C ARG A 17 -14.00 16.43 -15.83
N TYR A 18 -14.46 16.08 -14.64
CA TYR A 18 -14.63 14.69 -14.25
C TYR A 18 -16.10 14.29 -14.26
N THR A 19 -16.43 13.20 -14.94
CA THR A 19 -17.78 12.65 -14.98
C THR A 19 -17.87 11.40 -14.13
N VAL A 20 -18.80 11.33 -13.18
CA VAL A 20 -19.06 10.16 -12.35
C VAL A 20 -19.70 9.06 -13.19
N GLU A 21 -19.14 7.85 -13.19
CA GLU A 21 -19.66 6.68 -13.91
C GLU A 21 -20.35 5.66 -13.00
N GLY A 22 -19.97 5.60 -11.73
CA GLY A 22 -20.55 4.68 -10.75
C GLY A 22 -19.83 4.72 -9.41
N VAL A 23 -20.30 3.93 -8.45
CA VAL A 23 -19.69 3.81 -7.11
C VAL A 23 -18.76 2.59 -7.10
N LEU A 24 -17.51 2.79 -6.68
CA LEU A 24 -16.51 1.73 -6.43
C LEU A 24 -16.60 1.20 -5.02
N GLY A 25 -16.87 2.07 -4.05
CA GLY A 25 -16.96 1.68 -2.65
C GLY A 25 -17.45 2.83 -1.76
N GLN A 26 -17.90 2.47 -0.55
CA GLN A 26 -18.32 3.40 0.48
C GLN A 26 -17.78 2.93 1.82
N GLY A 27 -17.17 3.83 2.56
CA GLY A 27 -16.65 3.63 3.91
C GLY A 27 -17.20 4.65 4.90
N GLY A 28 -16.80 4.54 6.16
CA GLY A 28 -17.26 5.46 7.22
C GLY A 28 -16.94 6.93 6.99
N PHE A 29 -15.89 7.22 6.20
CA PHE A 29 -15.37 8.59 6.02
C PHE A 29 -15.52 9.11 4.60
N GLY A 30 -15.94 8.28 3.65
CA GLY A 30 -16.04 8.74 2.27
C GLY A 30 -16.65 7.74 1.32
N ILE A 31 -16.87 8.23 0.10
CA ILE A 31 -17.40 7.47 -1.02
C ILE A 31 -16.35 7.52 -2.13
N THR A 32 -16.05 6.38 -2.74
CA THR A 32 -15.15 6.32 -3.90
C THR A 32 -15.96 5.99 -5.13
N TYR A 33 -15.81 6.81 -6.17
CA TYR A 33 -16.49 6.67 -7.45
C TYR A 33 -15.51 6.25 -8.54
N LEU A 34 -15.99 5.46 -9.49
CA LEU A 34 -15.43 5.39 -10.83
C LEU A 34 -15.80 6.67 -11.56
N GLY A 35 -14.83 7.33 -12.16
CA GLY A 35 -15.05 8.51 -12.98
C GLY A 35 -14.28 8.46 -14.30
N MET A 36 -14.63 9.39 -15.18
CA MET A 36 -13.93 9.66 -16.43
C MET A 36 -13.32 11.05 -16.39
N ASP A 37 -12.01 11.17 -16.60
CA ASP A 37 -11.36 12.44 -16.91
C ASP A 37 -11.65 12.77 -18.38
N GLU A 38 -12.54 13.72 -18.61
CA GLU A 38 -12.98 14.09 -19.96
C GLU A 38 -11.89 14.76 -20.81
N LEU A 39 -10.89 15.36 -20.13
CA LEU A 39 -9.76 15.99 -20.80
C LEU A 39 -8.79 14.94 -21.36
N HIS A 40 -8.43 13.95 -20.56
CA HIS A 40 -7.45 12.92 -20.93
C HIS A 40 -8.10 11.62 -21.44
N LYS A 41 -9.43 11.50 -21.41
CA LYS A 41 -10.20 10.31 -21.79
C LYS A 41 -9.73 9.05 -21.07
N LYS A 42 -9.49 9.16 -19.77
CA LYS A 42 -9.01 8.09 -18.90
C LYS A 42 -9.93 7.88 -17.71
N LYS A 43 -10.09 6.63 -17.31
CA LYS A 43 -10.75 6.29 -16.05
C LYS A 43 -9.94 6.81 -14.87
N VAL A 44 -10.64 7.30 -13.87
CA VAL A 44 -10.09 7.79 -12.61
C VAL A 44 -10.90 7.24 -11.43
N ALA A 45 -10.28 7.13 -10.28
CA ALA A 45 -10.96 6.91 -9.01
C ALA A 45 -11.15 8.28 -8.32
N ILE A 46 -12.36 8.59 -7.89
CA ILE A 46 -12.68 9.87 -7.25
C ILE A 46 -13.15 9.58 -5.83
N LYS A 47 -12.32 9.91 -4.84
CA LYS A 47 -12.65 9.77 -3.41
C LYS A 47 -13.27 11.07 -2.94
N GLU A 48 -14.47 10.99 -2.35
CA GLU A 48 -15.21 12.11 -1.77
C GLU A 48 -15.15 12.03 -0.24
N PHE A 49 -14.92 13.15 0.42
CA PHE A 49 -15.03 13.24 1.88
C PHE A 49 -16.51 13.29 2.27
N PHE A 50 -17.00 12.18 2.82
CA PHE A 50 -18.41 12.01 3.20
C PHE A 50 -18.50 11.22 4.52
N PRO A 51 -18.21 11.84 5.68
CA PRO A 51 -18.26 11.16 6.97
C PRO A 51 -19.69 10.79 7.34
N GLN A 52 -19.96 9.47 7.34
CA GLN A 52 -21.30 8.93 7.62
C GLN A 52 -21.78 9.31 9.02
N GLY A 53 -23.08 9.60 9.14
CA GLY A 53 -23.70 9.99 10.40
C GLY A 53 -23.51 11.47 10.79
N ILE A 54 -22.58 12.19 10.16
CA ILE A 54 -22.34 13.61 10.38
C ILE A 54 -22.96 14.44 9.26
N VAL A 55 -22.95 13.92 8.04
CA VAL A 55 -23.43 14.61 6.85
C VAL A 55 -24.52 13.83 6.12
N THR A 56 -25.27 14.55 5.32
CA THR A 56 -26.27 14.02 4.37
C THR A 56 -26.20 14.75 3.04
N ARG A 57 -26.83 14.17 2.04
CA ARG A 57 -27.07 14.78 0.72
C ARG A 57 -28.44 14.40 0.24
N ASN A 58 -29.16 15.34 -0.32
CA ASN A 58 -30.42 15.06 -1.03
C ASN A 58 -30.19 15.22 -2.53
N ILE A 59 -29.81 14.13 -3.19
CA ILE A 59 -29.49 14.10 -4.63
C ILE A 59 -30.68 14.45 -5.55
N GLU A 60 -31.89 14.47 -5.04
CA GLU A 60 -33.06 14.89 -5.85
C GLU A 60 -33.03 16.38 -6.15
N TYR A 61 -32.43 17.18 -5.28
CA TYR A 61 -32.43 18.62 -5.38
C TYR A 61 -31.05 19.20 -5.69
N GLU A 62 -29.98 18.64 -5.07
CA GLU A 62 -28.62 19.17 -5.25
C GLU A 62 -27.54 18.14 -4.87
N ASP A 63 -26.33 18.33 -5.40
CA ASP A 63 -25.15 17.51 -5.07
C ASP A 63 -24.44 17.96 -3.79
N THR A 64 -24.92 19.02 -3.14
CA THR A 64 -24.30 19.66 -1.96
C THR A 64 -24.43 18.81 -0.72
N VAL A 65 -23.33 18.67 0.01
CA VAL A 65 -23.27 17.99 1.31
C VAL A 65 -23.71 18.94 2.41
N THR A 66 -24.58 18.46 3.30
CA THR A 66 -25.11 19.21 4.45
C THR A 66 -24.71 18.52 5.74
N VAL A 67 -24.14 19.29 6.69
CA VAL A 67 -23.87 18.80 8.05
C VAL A 67 -25.18 18.73 8.81
N THR A 68 -25.54 17.54 9.31
CA THR A 68 -26.85 17.31 9.96
C THR A 68 -26.83 17.50 11.45
N LEU A 69 -25.69 17.33 12.10
CA LEU A 69 -25.55 17.43 13.55
C LEU A 69 -25.13 18.85 13.96
N VAL A 70 -25.93 19.46 14.83
CA VAL A 70 -25.63 20.77 15.43
C VAL A 70 -24.34 20.65 16.25
N GLY A 71 -23.37 21.53 15.97
CA GLY A 71 -22.08 21.53 16.67
C GLY A 71 -20.98 20.73 15.97
N GLU A 72 -21.29 19.89 14.96
CA GLU A 72 -20.28 19.10 14.23
C GLU A 72 -19.64 19.84 13.04
N LYS A 73 -20.06 21.07 12.77
CA LYS A 73 -19.54 21.85 11.63
C LYS A 73 -18.02 22.06 11.70
N GLU A 74 -17.51 22.42 12.88
CA GLU A 74 -16.07 22.63 13.07
C GLU A 74 -15.28 21.32 12.88
N ASN A 75 -15.78 20.21 13.41
CA ASN A 75 -15.18 18.89 13.23
C ASN A 75 -15.21 18.45 11.76
N TYR A 76 -16.31 18.74 11.06
CA TYR A 76 -16.44 18.49 9.63
C TYR A 76 -15.42 19.30 8.82
N ASP A 77 -15.31 20.60 9.08
CA ASP A 77 -14.37 21.49 8.37
C ASP A 77 -12.91 21.05 8.59
N LYS A 78 -12.53 20.71 9.85
CA LYS A 78 -11.21 20.15 10.16
C LYS A 78 -10.95 18.79 9.46
N GLY A 79 -11.98 17.94 9.41
CA GLY A 79 -11.90 16.67 8.70
C GLY A 79 -11.66 16.85 7.20
N LYS A 80 -12.34 17.82 6.59
CA LYS A 80 -12.18 18.19 5.18
C LYS A 80 -10.78 18.74 4.88
N GLU A 81 -10.24 19.60 5.74
CA GLU A 81 -8.86 20.11 5.62
C GLU A 81 -7.84 18.96 5.68
N ARG A 82 -8.02 18.01 6.62
CA ARG A 82 -7.16 16.82 6.71
C ARG A 82 -7.23 15.95 5.48
N PHE A 83 -8.42 15.79 4.91
CA PHE A 83 -8.62 15.03 3.68
C PHE A 83 -7.89 15.67 2.48
N LEU A 84 -7.86 16.99 2.40
CA LEU A 84 -7.08 17.70 1.38
C LEU A 84 -5.55 17.62 1.63
N LYS A 85 -5.12 17.63 2.90
CA LYS A 85 -3.71 17.41 3.25
C LYS A 85 -3.26 16.00 2.86
N GLU A 86 -4.14 14.98 2.97
CA GLU A 86 -3.90 13.63 2.44
C GLU A 86 -3.56 13.66 0.95
N ALA A 87 -4.37 14.36 0.15
CA ALA A 87 -4.14 14.49 -1.29
C ALA A 87 -2.79 15.16 -1.61
N GLN A 88 -2.43 16.21 -0.86
CA GLN A 88 -1.14 16.90 -0.99
C GLN A 88 0.02 15.94 -0.68
N THR A 89 -0.10 15.15 0.40
CA THR A 89 0.89 14.15 0.78
C THR A 89 1.05 13.10 -0.32
N MET A 90 -0.05 12.54 -0.84
CA MET A 90 0.00 11.59 -1.96
C MET A 90 0.68 12.16 -3.20
N ALA A 91 0.46 13.45 -3.50
CA ALA A 91 1.05 14.10 -4.66
C ALA A 91 2.58 14.20 -4.57
N MET A 92 3.17 14.25 -3.36
CA MET A 92 4.62 14.25 -3.15
C MET A 92 5.25 12.94 -3.66
N PHE A 93 4.54 11.81 -3.53
CA PHE A 93 4.98 10.47 -3.93
C PHE A 93 4.49 10.04 -5.32
N SER A 94 4.10 10.98 -6.17
CA SER A 94 3.53 10.69 -7.51
C SER A 94 4.47 9.94 -8.47
N LYS A 95 5.79 9.91 -8.18
CA LYS A 95 6.80 9.18 -8.96
C LYS A 95 6.98 7.74 -8.51
N ASP A 96 6.53 7.38 -7.30
CA ASP A 96 6.72 6.06 -6.74
C ASP A 96 5.79 5.04 -7.39
N LYS A 97 6.37 3.92 -7.78
CA LYS A 97 5.62 2.85 -8.46
C LYS A 97 4.73 2.07 -7.48
N GLY A 98 5.14 1.98 -6.23
CA GLY A 98 4.44 1.26 -5.16
C GLY A 98 3.24 2.00 -4.55
N ILE A 99 2.97 3.24 -4.96
CA ILE A 99 1.91 4.10 -4.40
C ILE A 99 0.90 4.47 -5.48
N VAL A 100 -0.38 4.55 -5.11
CA VAL A 100 -1.43 5.11 -5.97
C VAL A 100 -1.20 6.60 -6.18
N LYS A 101 -1.31 7.07 -7.43
CA LYS A 101 -1.05 8.49 -7.77
C LYS A 101 -2.27 9.35 -7.55
N ALA A 102 -2.12 10.44 -6.79
CA ALA A 102 -3.07 11.54 -6.81
C ALA A 102 -2.86 12.36 -8.10
N LEU A 103 -3.94 12.58 -8.84
CA LEU A 103 -3.95 13.30 -10.12
C LEU A 103 -4.48 14.71 -9.96
N ASP A 104 -5.42 14.93 -9.03
CA ASP A 104 -6.06 16.21 -8.77
C ASP A 104 -6.76 16.19 -7.41
N PHE A 105 -7.05 17.37 -6.84
CA PHE A 105 -7.91 17.51 -5.68
C PHE A 105 -8.58 18.89 -5.69
N PHE A 106 -9.82 18.96 -5.22
CA PHE A 106 -10.60 20.20 -5.24
C PHE A 106 -11.75 20.18 -4.22
N GLU A 107 -12.27 21.36 -3.92
CA GLU A 107 -13.47 21.55 -3.12
C GLU A 107 -14.62 22.02 -3.99
N ILE A 108 -15.75 21.33 -3.90
CA ILE A 108 -17.05 21.70 -4.49
C ILE A 108 -18.17 20.99 -3.70
N ASN A 109 -19.41 21.37 -3.87
CA ASN A 109 -20.56 20.74 -3.20
C ASN A 109 -20.44 20.70 -1.66
N ASN A 110 -19.81 21.72 -1.08
CA ASN A 110 -19.52 21.81 0.36
C ASN A 110 -18.70 20.60 0.91
N THR A 111 -17.96 19.89 0.05
CA THR A 111 -17.08 18.78 0.42
C THR A 111 -15.77 18.85 -0.38
N ALA A 112 -14.90 17.87 -0.21
CA ALA A 112 -13.64 17.77 -0.91
C ALA A 112 -13.54 16.44 -1.69
N TYR A 113 -12.81 16.48 -2.79
CA TYR A 113 -12.57 15.35 -3.67
C TYR A 113 -11.09 15.16 -3.92
N ILE A 114 -10.64 13.90 -3.93
CA ILE A 114 -9.31 13.48 -4.41
C ILE A 114 -9.52 12.65 -5.66
N VAL A 115 -8.89 13.03 -6.76
CA VAL A 115 -8.87 12.26 -8.00
C VAL A 115 -7.57 11.48 -8.07
N MET A 116 -7.68 10.18 -8.24
CA MET A 116 -6.55 9.24 -8.28
C MET A 116 -6.56 8.46 -9.59
N GLU A 117 -5.41 7.90 -9.95
CA GLU A 117 -5.36 6.89 -11.01
C GLU A 117 -6.33 5.75 -10.68
N TYR A 118 -7.09 5.30 -11.68
CA TYR A 118 -7.92 4.12 -11.53
C TYR A 118 -7.06 2.87 -11.70
N LEU A 119 -7.04 2.01 -10.69
CA LEU A 119 -6.29 0.76 -10.69
C LEU A 119 -7.21 -0.37 -11.12
N GLU A 120 -6.98 -0.91 -12.32
CA GLU A 120 -7.66 -2.13 -12.78
C GLU A 120 -7.02 -3.33 -12.07
N GLY A 121 -7.63 -3.81 -11.01
CA GLY A 121 -7.11 -4.88 -10.18
C GLY A 121 -8.06 -5.25 -9.06
N VAL A 122 -7.57 -6.07 -8.14
CA VAL A 122 -8.29 -6.49 -6.92
C VAL A 122 -7.48 -6.12 -5.69
N THR A 123 -8.13 -5.94 -4.54
CA THR A 123 -7.38 -5.78 -3.29
C THR A 123 -6.64 -7.08 -2.95
N LEU A 124 -5.51 -6.97 -2.27
CA LEU A 124 -4.77 -8.14 -1.77
C LEU A 124 -5.66 -9.02 -0.89
N LYS A 125 -6.61 -8.43 -0.18
CA LYS A 125 -7.64 -9.18 0.57
C LYS A 125 -8.55 -10.00 -0.34
N GLN A 126 -9.00 -9.44 -1.47
CA GLN A 126 -9.80 -10.19 -2.45
C GLN A 126 -8.96 -11.30 -3.09
N TYR A 127 -7.74 -10.97 -3.49
CA TYR A 127 -6.78 -11.94 -4.02
C TYR A 127 -6.58 -13.13 -3.08
N LEU A 128 -6.39 -12.89 -1.78
CA LEU A 128 -6.21 -13.94 -0.76
C LEU A 128 -7.47 -14.77 -0.51
N ARG A 129 -8.67 -14.24 -0.75
CA ARG A 129 -9.91 -15.04 -0.67
C ARG A 129 -9.96 -16.12 -1.74
N GLU A 130 -9.44 -15.83 -2.93
CA GLU A 130 -9.42 -16.73 -4.08
C GLU A 130 -8.23 -17.69 -4.03
N ASN A 131 -7.04 -17.16 -3.76
CA ASN A 131 -5.78 -17.90 -3.83
C ASN A 131 -5.31 -18.44 -2.47
N LYS A 132 -5.98 -18.08 -1.37
CA LYS A 132 -5.68 -18.47 0.02
C LYS A 132 -4.35 -17.97 0.56
N ARG A 133 -3.24 -18.17 -0.14
CA ARG A 133 -1.87 -17.85 0.29
C ARG A 133 -1.00 -17.45 -0.89
N ILE A 134 0.13 -16.81 -0.59
CA ILE A 134 1.23 -16.51 -1.51
C ILE A 134 2.48 -17.19 -0.94
N ALA A 135 3.31 -17.80 -1.79
CA ALA A 135 4.58 -18.35 -1.33
C ALA A 135 5.48 -17.23 -0.77
N ALA A 136 6.28 -17.56 0.25
CA ALA A 136 7.03 -16.54 0.98
C ALA A 136 8.02 -15.78 0.08
N GLU A 137 8.73 -16.53 -0.75
CA GLU A 137 9.73 -16.01 -1.71
C GLU A 137 9.06 -15.09 -2.75
N ASP A 138 7.93 -15.52 -3.33
CA ASP A 138 7.17 -14.73 -4.30
C ASP A 138 6.61 -13.45 -3.69
N LEU A 139 6.14 -13.53 -2.43
CA LEU A 139 5.63 -12.37 -1.71
C LEU A 139 6.71 -11.32 -1.44
N VAL A 140 7.90 -11.76 -1.03
CA VAL A 140 9.03 -10.86 -0.74
C VAL A 140 9.42 -10.06 -1.97
N GLU A 141 9.44 -10.68 -3.16
CA GLU A 141 9.70 -9.99 -4.41
C GLU A 141 8.54 -9.07 -4.83
N LEU A 142 7.30 -9.55 -4.69
CA LEU A 142 6.11 -8.77 -4.99
C LEU A 142 6.06 -7.46 -4.21
N LEU A 143 6.52 -7.47 -2.95
CA LEU A 143 6.47 -6.33 -2.04
C LEU A 143 7.58 -5.30 -2.24
N VAL A 144 8.62 -5.56 -3.04
CA VAL A 144 9.73 -4.63 -3.26
C VAL A 144 9.28 -3.20 -3.55
N PRO A 145 8.38 -2.92 -4.53
CA PRO A 145 7.97 -1.54 -4.82
C PRO A 145 7.24 -0.86 -3.66
N LEU A 146 6.54 -1.63 -2.83
CA LEU A 146 5.84 -1.10 -1.65
C LEU A 146 6.84 -0.78 -0.54
N ILE A 147 7.84 -1.63 -0.34
CA ILE A 147 8.88 -1.42 0.66
C ILE A 147 9.74 -0.20 0.32
N GLU A 148 10.12 -0.03 -0.96
CA GLU A 148 10.79 1.17 -1.47
C GLU A 148 9.97 2.43 -1.22
N ALA A 149 8.67 2.37 -1.51
CA ALA A 149 7.76 3.47 -1.27
C ALA A 149 7.63 3.83 0.22
N LEU A 150 7.65 2.85 1.13
CA LEU A 150 7.65 3.09 2.57
C LEU A 150 8.94 3.77 3.04
N ASP A 151 10.10 3.37 2.51
CA ASP A 151 11.38 4.02 2.82
C ASP A 151 11.35 5.50 2.41
N GLU A 152 10.82 5.81 1.24
CA GLU A 152 10.66 7.19 0.76
C GLU A 152 9.69 7.98 1.65
N ILE A 153 8.52 7.42 2.02
CA ILE A 153 7.56 8.04 2.95
C ILE A 153 8.24 8.35 4.28
N HIS A 154 8.97 7.39 4.84
CA HIS A 154 9.65 7.55 6.12
C HIS A 154 10.79 8.56 6.05
N SER A 155 11.51 8.69 4.93
CA SER A 155 12.55 9.67 4.70
C SER A 155 12.04 11.11 4.79
N GLN A 156 10.75 11.33 4.43
CA GLN A 156 10.07 12.61 4.53
C GLN A 156 9.45 12.88 5.92
N GLY A 157 9.74 12.03 6.90
CA GLY A 157 9.20 12.17 8.26
C GLY A 157 7.72 11.80 8.38
N LEU A 158 7.19 11.01 7.44
CA LEU A 158 5.80 10.57 7.42
C LEU A 158 5.69 9.08 7.69
N ILE A 159 4.55 8.62 8.19
CA ILE A 159 4.18 7.22 8.33
C ILE A 159 2.78 6.99 7.79
N HIS A 160 2.55 5.81 7.20
CA HIS A 160 1.28 5.47 6.54
C HIS A 160 0.15 5.10 7.52
N ARG A 161 0.44 4.27 8.53
CA ARG A 161 -0.43 3.90 9.66
C ARG A 161 -1.63 2.98 9.36
N ASP A 162 -1.89 2.64 8.10
CA ASP A 162 -2.99 1.74 7.72
C ASP A 162 -2.60 0.74 6.63
N ILE A 163 -1.43 0.11 6.78
CA ILE A 163 -0.98 -0.96 5.89
C ILE A 163 -1.74 -2.23 6.24
N SER A 164 -2.43 -2.80 5.26
CA SER A 164 -3.19 -4.04 5.39
C SER A 164 -3.60 -4.57 4.02
N PRO A 165 -4.04 -5.83 3.91
CA PRO A 165 -4.51 -6.38 2.64
C PRO A 165 -5.68 -5.63 1.99
N ASP A 166 -6.44 -4.85 2.76
CA ASP A 166 -7.52 -4.00 2.23
C ASP A 166 -6.99 -2.81 1.43
N ASN A 167 -5.80 -2.29 1.80
CA ASN A 167 -5.22 -1.07 1.26
C ASN A 167 -4.08 -1.33 0.26
N ILE A 168 -3.90 -2.56 -0.18
CA ILE A 168 -2.94 -2.94 -1.21
C ILE A 168 -3.72 -3.49 -2.41
N MET A 169 -3.50 -2.91 -3.60
CA MET A 169 -4.05 -3.41 -4.86
C MET A 169 -3.05 -4.33 -5.55
N VAL A 170 -3.55 -5.44 -6.07
CA VAL A 170 -2.84 -6.35 -6.97
C VAL A 170 -3.36 -6.10 -8.38
N LEU A 171 -2.48 -5.72 -9.29
CA LEU A 171 -2.81 -5.43 -10.68
C LEU A 171 -2.68 -6.69 -11.55
N PRO A 172 -3.35 -6.75 -12.73
CA PRO A 172 -3.29 -7.91 -13.62
C PRO A 172 -1.88 -8.25 -14.15
N ASP A 173 -0.98 -7.28 -14.13
CA ASP A 173 0.42 -7.45 -14.52
C ASP A 173 1.33 -7.89 -13.35
N GLY A 174 0.75 -8.24 -12.23
CA GLY A 174 1.45 -8.69 -11.03
C GLY A 174 1.97 -7.56 -10.14
N ARG A 175 1.94 -6.31 -10.58
CA ARG A 175 2.39 -5.18 -9.75
C ARG A 175 1.42 -4.93 -8.60
N ILE A 176 1.94 -4.37 -7.51
CA ILE A 176 1.13 -3.94 -6.38
C ILE A 176 1.23 -2.44 -6.15
N LYS A 177 0.19 -1.88 -5.53
CA LYS A 177 0.17 -0.48 -5.13
C LYS A 177 -0.51 -0.29 -3.79
N LEU A 178 0.13 0.48 -2.92
CA LEU A 178 -0.43 0.96 -1.67
C LEU A 178 -1.43 2.07 -1.95
N MET A 179 -2.60 1.96 -1.35
CA MET A 179 -3.68 2.94 -1.44
C MET A 179 -3.90 3.61 -0.09
N ASP A 180 -4.69 4.67 -0.09
CA ASP A 180 -5.32 5.28 1.08
C ASP A 180 -4.35 5.84 2.14
N PHE A 181 -3.95 7.08 1.92
CA PHE A 181 -3.10 7.86 2.82
C PHE A 181 -3.89 8.59 3.93
N GLY A 182 -5.19 8.26 4.13
CA GLY A 182 -6.07 8.94 5.10
C GLY A 182 -5.63 8.86 6.55
N ALA A 183 -4.71 7.95 6.85
CA ALA A 183 -4.07 7.81 8.14
C ALA A 183 -2.64 8.36 8.18
N ALA A 184 -2.05 8.74 7.03
CA ALA A 184 -0.67 9.21 6.97
C ALA A 184 -0.47 10.50 7.76
N ARG A 185 0.60 10.56 8.55
CA ARG A 185 0.94 11.71 9.41
C ARG A 185 2.43 11.89 9.57
N ASP A 186 2.82 13.13 9.86
CA ASP A 186 4.09 13.46 10.47
C ASP A 186 4.16 12.80 11.87
N TYR A 187 5.15 11.96 12.11
CA TYR A 187 5.30 11.26 13.39
C TYR A 187 5.82 12.18 14.51
N THR A 188 6.13 13.44 14.22
CA THR A 188 6.47 14.47 15.21
C THR A 188 5.25 15.20 15.75
N GLU A 189 4.08 15.08 15.11
CA GLU A 189 2.83 15.68 15.59
C GLU A 189 2.22 14.85 16.74
N PHE A 190 2.59 15.16 17.98
CA PHE A 190 2.02 14.55 19.18
C PHE A 190 0.65 15.12 19.53
N GLY A 191 -0.34 14.27 19.81
CA GLY A 191 -1.47 14.60 20.67
C GLY A 191 -2.84 14.85 20.06
N GLU A 192 -3.05 14.84 18.75
CA GLU A 192 -4.41 14.90 18.20
C GLU A 192 -4.99 13.50 17.99
N LYS A 193 -6.09 13.20 18.71
CA LYS A 193 -6.92 12.03 18.42
C LYS A 193 -7.37 12.10 16.98
N SER A 194 -6.90 11.17 16.14
CA SER A 194 -7.47 10.99 14.81
C SER A 194 -8.87 10.43 14.98
N LEU A 195 -9.90 11.25 14.75
CA LEU A 195 -11.31 10.81 14.71
C LEU A 195 -11.57 9.78 13.59
N SER A 196 -10.58 9.48 12.76
CA SER A 196 -10.77 8.81 11.48
C SER A 196 -10.14 7.42 11.37
N ILE A 197 -9.32 6.96 12.33
CA ILE A 197 -8.66 5.67 12.19
C ILE A 197 -9.48 4.61 12.91
N VAL A 198 -10.19 3.80 12.14
CA VAL A 198 -10.68 2.51 12.62
C VAL A 198 -9.50 1.55 12.56
N LEU A 199 -8.88 1.30 13.71
CA LEU A 199 -7.75 0.38 13.82
C LEU A 199 -8.17 -1.02 13.36
N LYS A 200 -7.28 -1.67 12.60
CA LYS A 200 -7.53 -3.02 12.07
C LYS A 200 -6.88 -4.05 13.00
N PRO A 201 -7.68 -4.85 13.74
CA PRO A 201 -7.14 -5.88 14.64
C PRO A 201 -6.16 -6.80 13.91
N GLY A 202 -5.04 -7.09 14.58
CA GLY A 202 -3.94 -7.90 14.04
C GLY A 202 -2.92 -7.13 13.20
N TYR A 203 -3.30 -6.00 12.56
CA TYR A 203 -2.40 -5.18 11.73
C TYR A 203 -1.91 -3.93 12.45
N ALA A 204 -2.73 -3.36 13.33
CA ALA A 204 -2.36 -2.19 14.11
C ALA A 204 -1.50 -2.59 15.33
N PRO A 205 -0.30 -2.03 15.52
CA PRO A 205 0.54 -2.29 16.69
C PRO A 205 0.01 -1.55 17.93
N PRO A 206 0.48 -1.95 19.15
CA PRO A 206 -0.05 -1.44 20.43
C PRO A 206 -0.01 0.08 20.58
N GLU A 207 1.02 0.73 20.06
CA GLU A 207 1.17 2.20 20.15
C GLU A 207 0.08 2.97 19.40
N GLN A 208 -0.60 2.36 18.42
CA GLN A 208 -1.73 2.99 17.73
C GLN A 208 -3.01 3.01 18.58
N TYR A 209 -3.16 2.10 19.54
CA TYR A 209 -4.28 2.06 20.47
C TYR A 209 -4.13 3.06 21.62
N GLN A 210 -2.92 3.56 21.85
CA GLN A 210 -2.62 4.48 22.95
C GLN A 210 -2.85 5.92 22.54
N THR A 211 -3.45 6.74 23.42
CA THR A 211 -3.71 8.16 23.15
C THR A 211 -2.44 8.97 22.91
N HIS A 212 -1.32 8.57 23.53
CA HIS A 212 -0.01 9.21 23.42
C HIS A 212 1.07 8.21 23.01
N GLY A 213 0.69 7.18 22.25
CA GLY A 213 1.66 6.20 21.75
C GLY A 213 2.63 6.85 20.77
N VAL A 214 3.92 6.66 21.00
CA VAL A 214 4.98 7.15 20.11
C VAL A 214 4.99 6.24 18.86
N GLN A 215 4.67 6.81 17.72
CA GLN A 215 4.63 6.12 16.43
C GLN A 215 5.81 6.56 15.56
N GLY A 216 6.23 5.70 14.67
CA GLY A 216 7.35 5.93 13.77
C GLY A 216 7.42 4.86 12.68
N PRO A 217 8.53 4.75 11.92
CA PRO A 217 8.71 3.73 10.90
C PRO A 217 8.40 2.30 11.38
N TRP A 218 8.72 1.97 12.61
CA TRP A 218 8.42 0.69 13.26
C TRP A 218 6.92 0.34 13.31
N THR A 219 6.04 1.36 13.27
CA THR A 219 4.59 1.18 13.24
C THR A 219 4.13 0.60 11.89
N ASP A 220 4.64 1.14 10.79
CA ASP A 220 4.35 0.65 9.44
C ASP A 220 5.03 -0.70 9.17
N ILE A 221 6.25 -0.90 9.67
CA ILE A 221 6.96 -2.18 9.57
C ILE A 221 6.19 -3.29 10.26
N TYR A 222 5.59 -3.04 11.44
CA TYR A 222 4.71 -4.02 12.08
C TYR A 222 3.54 -4.38 11.18
N ALA A 223 2.84 -3.38 10.64
CA ALA A 223 1.66 -3.59 9.80
C ALA A 223 2.01 -4.30 8.47
N LEU A 224 3.17 -3.99 7.89
CA LEU A 224 3.71 -4.70 6.72
C LEU A 224 4.00 -6.16 7.04
N CYS A 225 4.73 -6.45 8.12
CA CYS A 225 5.04 -7.82 8.55
C CYS A 225 3.77 -8.60 8.91
N ALA A 226 2.78 -7.97 9.54
CA ALA A 226 1.47 -8.56 9.80
C ALA A 226 0.72 -8.91 8.50
N THR A 227 0.84 -8.05 7.48
CA THR A 227 0.31 -8.30 6.13
C THR A 227 1.03 -9.47 5.47
N MET A 228 2.37 -9.50 5.54
CA MET A 228 3.19 -10.63 5.03
C MET A 228 2.81 -11.95 5.71
N TYR A 229 2.70 -11.93 7.04
CA TYR A 229 2.27 -13.09 7.82
C TYR A 229 0.91 -13.61 7.34
N LYS A 230 -0.08 -12.73 7.15
CA LYS A 230 -1.40 -13.10 6.59
C LYS A 230 -1.27 -13.70 5.20
N CYS A 231 -0.49 -13.09 4.32
CA CYS A 231 -0.32 -13.57 2.94
C CYS A 231 0.29 -14.97 2.88
N ILE A 232 1.27 -15.26 3.72
CA ILE A 232 1.99 -16.54 3.72
C ILE A 232 1.19 -17.62 4.46
N THR A 233 0.63 -17.31 5.63
CA THR A 233 -0.07 -18.31 6.46
C THR A 233 -1.52 -18.55 6.04
N GLY A 234 -2.15 -17.53 5.43
CA GLY A 234 -3.60 -17.50 5.20
C GLY A 234 -4.41 -17.17 6.47
N GLU A 235 -3.76 -17.05 7.64
CA GLU A 235 -4.40 -16.76 8.92
C GLU A 235 -4.19 -15.31 9.34
N ASN A 236 -5.20 -14.69 9.93
CA ASN A 236 -5.01 -13.36 10.50
C ASN A 236 -4.08 -13.44 11.70
N PRO A 237 -3.12 -12.51 11.82
CA PRO A 237 -2.32 -12.44 13.04
C PRO A 237 -3.22 -12.07 14.23
N PRO A 238 -2.88 -12.55 15.43
CA PRO A 238 -3.61 -12.19 16.64
C PRO A 238 -3.49 -10.68 16.93
N ASP A 239 -4.51 -10.12 17.61
CA ASP A 239 -4.53 -8.70 17.94
C ASP A 239 -3.32 -8.33 18.83
N ALA A 240 -2.71 -7.20 18.53
CA ALA A 240 -1.53 -6.73 19.24
C ALA A 240 -1.79 -6.45 20.74
N ILE A 241 -3.02 -6.08 21.09
CA ILE A 241 -3.41 -5.85 22.49
C ILE A 241 -3.50 -7.17 23.25
N ASP A 242 -4.04 -8.21 22.65
CA ASP A 242 -4.09 -9.56 23.27
C ASP A 242 -2.68 -10.10 23.48
N ARG A 243 -1.78 -9.86 22.51
CA ARG A 243 -0.38 -10.25 22.57
C ARG A 243 0.44 -9.53 23.66
N LEU A 244 -0.01 -8.36 24.12
CA LEU A 244 0.61 -7.69 25.28
C LEU A 244 0.42 -8.47 26.58
N VAL A 245 -0.66 -9.24 26.69
CA VAL A 245 -0.99 -10.05 27.86
C VAL A 245 -0.36 -11.44 27.76
N ASP A 246 -0.50 -12.07 26.58
CA ASP A 246 0.05 -13.39 26.27
C ASP A 246 0.40 -13.44 24.79
N ASP A 247 1.71 -13.44 24.48
CA ASP A 247 2.15 -13.47 23.07
C ASP A 247 2.12 -14.88 22.52
N HIS A 248 1.02 -15.21 21.87
CA HIS A 248 0.75 -16.48 21.22
C HIS A 248 0.92 -16.44 19.69
N LEU A 249 1.68 -15.49 19.16
CA LEU A 249 2.02 -15.45 17.74
C LEU A 249 2.80 -16.71 17.35
N LYS A 250 2.25 -17.50 16.44
CA LYS A 250 2.90 -18.72 15.95
C LYS A 250 3.91 -18.38 14.86
N LYS A 251 5.02 -19.10 14.83
CA LYS A 251 5.95 -19.07 13.70
C LYS A 251 5.25 -19.54 12.43
N ILE A 252 5.65 -19.03 11.27
CA ILE A 252 5.08 -19.41 9.96
C ILE A 252 5.31 -20.91 9.68
N SER A 253 6.49 -21.42 10.03
CA SER A 253 6.85 -22.84 9.92
C SER A 253 5.95 -23.76 10.75
N ALA A 254 5.36 -23.26 11.85
CA ALA A 254 4.42 -24.03 12.68
C ALA A 254 3.10 -24.37 11.98
N PHE A 255 2.80 -23.73 10.85
CA PHE A 255 1.65 -24.07 9.98
C PHE A 255 1.98 -25.13 8.93
N GLY A 256 3.17 -25.72 8.97
CA GLY A 256 3.63 -26.69 7.99
C GLY A 256 3.97 -26.04 6.62
N ILE A 257 4.27 -24.74 6.63
CA ILE A 257 4.63 -23.96 5.44
C ILE A 257 6.14 -23.94 5.30
N THR A 258 6.63 -24.20 4.09
CA THR A 258 8.04 -24.02 3.77
C THR A 258 8.33 -22.52 3.64
N VAL A 259 9.26 -22.03 4.42
CA VAL A 259 9.72 -20.64 4.42
C VAL A 259 11.19 -20.63 4.82
N SER A 260 11.99 -19.74 4.26
CA SER A 260 13.38 -19.60 4.69
C SER A 260 13.43 -19.09 6.14
N PRO A 261 14.35 -19.58 6.99
CA PRO A 261 14.51 -19.07 8.35
C PRO A 261 14.67 -17.55 8.39
N GLN A 262 15.37 -16.99 7.42
CA GLN A 262 15.62 -15.56 7.30
C GLN A 262 14.32 -14.76 7.11
N ILE A 263 13.47 -15.15 6.18
CA ILE A 263 12.16 -14.48 5.95
C ILE A 263 11.28 -14.62 7.18
N GLU A 264 11.21 -15.81 7.78
CA GLU A 264 10.43 -16.03 9.00
C GLU A 264 10.91 -15.15 10.17
N GLU A 265 12.21 -15.12 10.42
CA GLU A 265 12.80 -14.33 11.52
C GLU A 265 12.59 -12.83 11.29
N ALA A 266 12.76 -12.34 10.07
CA ALA A 266 12.52 -10.94 9.71
C ALA A 266 11.05 -10.54 9.97
N ILE A 267 10.09 -11.35 9.53
CA ILE A 267 8.66 -11.09 9.74
C ILE A 267 8.32 -11.12 11.24
N ILE A 268 8.76 -12.15 11.97
CA ILE A 268 8.45 -12.29 13.40
C ILE A 268 9.08 -11.16 14.22
N LYS A 269 10.33 -10.75 13.91
CA LYS A 269 10.98 -9.60 14.56
C LYS A 269 10.24 -8.29 14.26
N GLY A 270 9.82 -8.06 13.00
CA GLY A 270 9.02 -6.90 12.64
C GLY A 270 7.66 -6.85 13.33
N MET A 271 7.12 -8.02 13.73
CA MET A 271 5.86 -8.13 14.49
C MET A 271 6.07 -8.18 16.02
N SER A 272 7.25 -7.90 16.56
CA SER A 272 7.48 -7.81 18.00
C SER A 272 6.50 -6.84 18.66
N VAL A 273 5.94 -7.18 19.81
CA VAL A 273 4.92 -6.37 20.48
C VAL A 273 5.49 -5.02 20.93
N ALA A 274 6.70 -5.04 21.51
CA ALA A 274 7.39 -3.83 21.92
C ALA A 274 8.07 -3.14 20.72
N ALA A 275 7.75 -1.88 20.46
CA ALA A 275 8.27 -1.11 19.34
C ALA A 275 9.81 -1.08 19.28
N LYS A 276 10.50 -1.02 20.42
CA LYS A 276 11.97 -1.02 20.51
C LYS A 276 12.63 -2.31 20.03
N ASP A 277 11.90 -3.42 20.00
CA ASP A 277 12.41 -4.73 19.60
C ASP A 277 12.18 -4.99 18.10
N ARG A 278 11.51 -4.06 17.39
CA ARG A 278 11.31 -4.06 15.94
C ARG A 278 12.46 -3.36 15.21
N TYR A 279 12.43 -3.45 13.89
CA TYR A 279 13.25 -2.61 13.03
C TYR A 279 12.83 -1.15 13.19
N GLN A 280 13.81 -0.25 13.34
CA GLN A 280 13.56 1.18 13.54
C GLN A 280 13.47 1.95 12.21
N ASN A 281 13.91 1.34 11.11
CA ASN A 281 13.84 1.87 9.75
C ASN A 281 13.69 0.71 8.74
N VAL A 282 13.32 1.06 7.52
CA VAL A 282 13.12 0.10 6.43
C VAL A 282 14.43 -0.54 5.99
N GLY A 283 15.55 0.22 6.04
CA GLY A 283 16.86 -0.29 5.66
C GLY A 283 17.28 -1.53 6.45
N ASP A 284 17.21 -1.45 7.80
CA ASP A 284 17.55 -2.59 8.67
C ASP A 284 16.61 -3.79 8.43
N PHE A 285 15.34 -3.53 8.13
CA PHE A 285 14.38 -4.58 7.75
C PHE A 285 14.77 -5.25 6.44
N CYS A 286 15.17 -4.48 5.43
CA CYS A 286 15.61 -5.00 4.14
C CYS A 286 16.91 -5.82 4.27
N GLU A 287 17.87 -5.40 5.08
CA GLU A 287 19.10 -6.16 5.32
C GLU A 287 18.80 -7.56 5.85
N ASP A 288 17.92 -7.67 6.84
CA ASP A 288 17.52 -8.97 7.40
C ASP A 288 16.64 -9.75 6.41
N LEU A 289 15.76 -9.10 5.64
CA LEU A 289 14.84 -9.78 4.73
C LEU A 289 15.52 -10.28 3.44
N TYR A 290 16.45 -9.50 2.86
CA TYR A 290 17.07 -9.75 1.54
C TYR A 290 18.54 -10.17 1.62
N GLY A 291 19.26 -9.95 2.74
CA GLY A 291 20.71 -10.14 2.86
C GLY A 291 21.26 -11.54 2.52
N GLY A 292 20.40 -12.57 2.50
CA GLY A 292 20.76 -13.91 2.02
C GLY A 292 20.51 -14.15 0.53
N TYR A 293 19.85 -13.21 -0.17
CA TYR A 293 19.55 -13.35 -1.61
C TYR A 293 20.77 -13.07 -2.49
N GLU A 294 21.66 -12.15 -2.09
CA GLU A 294 22.87 -11.83 -2.83
C GLU A 294 23.87 -13.00 -2.83
N GLU A 295 24.01 -13.72 -1.71
CA GLU A 295 24.89 -14.89 -1.62
C GLU A 295 24.43 -16.05 -2.52
N ARG A 296 23.10 -16.24 -2.68
CA ARG A 296 22.56 -17.31 -3.56
C ARG A 296 22.66 -16.98 -5.04
N SER A 297 22.56 -15.71 -5.44
CA SER A 297 22.72 -15.31 -6.83
C SER A 297 24.18 -15.47 -7.31
N VAL A 298 25.15 -15.27 -6.42
CA VAL A 298 26.57 -15.48 -6.70
C VAL A 298 26.91 -16.97 -6.77
N LEU A 299 26.33 -17.82 -5.91
CA LEU A 299 26.55 -19.26 -5.90
C LEU A 299 25.87 -20.01 -7.06
N GLY A 300 24.75 -19.46 -7.58
CA GLY A 300 24.04 -20.01 -8.75
C GLY A 300 24.72 -19.69 -10.11
N ALA A 301 25.64 -18.73 -10.15
CA ALA A 301 26.35 -18.33 -11.37
C ALA A 301 27.61 -19.14 -11.67
N GLU A 302 28.11 -20.00 -10.73
CA GLU A 302 29.34 -20.76 -10.92
C GLU A 302 29.18 -22.14 -11.57
N GLU A 303 27.95 -22.62 -11.85
CA GLU A 303 27.75 -23.97 -12.45
C GLU A 303 27.44 -23.99 -13.96
N SER A 304 27.64 -22.90 -14.69
CA SER A 304 27.52 -22.93 -16.18
C SER A 304 28.76 -22.37 -16.86
N GLN A 305 29.87 -23.12 -16.81
CA GLN A 305 31.03 -22.90 -17.72
C GLN A 305 30.85 -23.72 -18.99
N ALA A 306 30.40 -23.07 -20.07
CA ALA A 306 30.65 -23.51 -21.45
C ALA A 306 31.68 -22.56 -22.07
N GLU A 307 32.72 -23.13 -22.65
CA GLU A 307 33.94 -22.48 -23.15
C GLU A 307 33.69 -21.38 -24.22
N PRO A 308 34.55 -20.35 -24.30
CA PRO A 308 34.42 -19.28 -25.28
C PRO A 308 35.15 -19.60 -26.59
N VAL A 309 34.53 -19.39 -27.72
CA VAL A 309 35.14 -19.27 -29.03
C VAL A 309 35.61 -17.83 -29.24
N VAL A 310 36.90 -17.69 -29.52
CA VAL A 310 37.64 -16.45 -29.71
C VAL A 310 37.30 -15.79 -31.05
N ALA A 311 37.11 -14.48 -31.08
CA ALA A 311 37.37 -13.62 -32.24
C ALA A 311 37.84 -12.24 -31.78
N GLU A 312 39.07 -11.90 -32.15
CA GLU A 312 39.75 -10.62 -31.90
C GLU A 312 39.21 -9.50 -32.80
N ALA A 313 39.14 -8.28 -32.26
CA ALA A 313 39.44 -7.04 -32.99
C ALA A 313 39.70 -5.87 -32.03
N ASN A 314 40.92 -5.36 -32.08
CA ASN A 314 41.42 -4.12 -31.45
C ASN A 314 40.68 -2.87 -31.93
N VAL A 315 40.46 -1.90 -31.02
CA VAL A 315 40.83 -0.47 -31.22
C VAL A 315 40.91 0.22 -29.86
N GLU A 316 42.09 0.83 -29.57
CA GLU A 316 42.35 1.72 -28.46
C GLU A 316 41.62 3.08 -28.62
N THR A 317 41.06 3.63 -27.54
CA THR A 317 41.16 5.08 -27.29
C THR A 317 40.95 5.34 -25.81
N LYS A 318 41.95 5.97 -25.18
CA LYS A 318 41.96 6.46 -23.81
C LYS A 318 41.02 7.67 -23.68
N MET A 319 40.20 7.68 -22.64
CA MET A 319 39.80 8.91 -21.96
C MET A 319 39.50 8.58 -20.49
N ASP A 320 40.28 9.25 -19.61
CA ASP A 320 40.07 9.23 -18.17
C ASP A 320 38.73 9.92 -17.81
N VAL A 321 37.85 9.19 -17.14
CA VAL A 321 36.70 9.76 -16.44
C VAL A 321 36.66 9.18 -15.03
N LEU A 322 36.73 10.06 -14.05
CA LEU A 322 36.56 9.81 -12.64
C LEU A 322 35.23 9.07 -12.40
N THR A 323 35.31 7.86 -11.86
CA THR A 323 34.14 7.08 -11.44
C THR A 323 33.73 7.57 -10.05
N GLU A 324 32.64 8.31 -9.98
CA GLU A 324 31.85 8.43 -8.75
C GLU A 324 31.20 7.06 -8.48
N GLU A 325 31.51 6.48 -7.34
CA GLU A 325 30.86 5.27 -6.85
C GLU A 325 29.40 5.59 -6.53
N THR A 326 28.47 5.08 -7.34
CA THR A 326 27.03 5.04 -7.02
C THR A 326 26.80 4.05 -5.89
N PRO A 327 26.03 4.39 -4.84
CA PRO A 327 25.69 3.42 -3.80
C PRO A 327 24.92 2.25 -4.42
N GLN A 328 25.35 1.02 -4.11
CA GLN A 328 24.67 -0.20 -4.50
C GLN A 328 23.22 -0.18 -3.98
N SER A 329 22.27 -0.52 -4.84
CA SER A 329 20.85 -0.63 -4.48
C SER A 329 20.68 -1.67 -3.38
N LYS A 330 19.93 -1.33 -2.34
CA LYS A 330 19.57 -2.22 -1.22
C LYS A 330 18.52 -3.27 -1.63
N TYR A 331 18.01 -3.21 -2.85
CA TYR A 331 16.88 -4.00 -3.34
C TYR A 331 17.31 -4.87 -4.53
N PRO A 332 16.59 -5.98 -4.82
CA PRO A 332 16.83 -6.81 -6.00
C PRO A 332 16.80 -5.99 -7.30
N THR A 333 17.61 -6.35 -8.27
CA THR A 333 17.73 -5.61 -9.53
C THR A 333 16.42 -5.61 -10.31
N THR A 334 16.14 -4.51 -10.99
CA THR A 334 14.91 -4.29 -11.78
C THR A 334 14.66 -5.39 -12.82
N GLU A 335 15.71 -6.05 -13.33
CA GLU A 335 15.58 -7.12 -14.32
C GLU A 335 15.05 -8.43 -13.69
N ALA A 336 15.52 -8.80 -12.51
CA ALA A 336 15.03 -9.99 -11.79
C ALA A 336 13.55 -9.81 -11.38
N VAL A 337 13.16 -8.58 -11.00
CA VAL A 337 11.77 -8.25 -10.69
C VAL A 337 10.88 -8.32 -11.94
N GLN A 338 11.35 -7.80 -13.10
CA GLN A 338 10.58 -7.79 -14.35
C GLN A 338 10.36 -9.19 -14.97
N GLU A 339 11.33 -10.09 -14.82
CA GLU A 339 11.18 -11.45 -15.35
C GLU A 339 10.14 -12.25 -14.54
N ARG A 340 10.08 -12.04 -13.26
CA ARG A 340 9.15 -12.71 -12.36
C ARG A 340 7.75 -12.05 -12.33
N GLU A 341 7.65 -10.75 -12.53
CA GLU A 341 6.37 -10.08 -12.83
C GLU A 341 5.67 -10.75 -14.03
N LYS A 342 6.43 -11.18 -15.04
CA LYS A 342 5.90 -11.93 -16.20
C LYS A 342 5.41 -13.33 -15.83
N LEU A 343 6.09 -14.02 -14.91
CA LEU A 343 5.67 -15.35 -14.43
C LEU A 343 4.39 -15.28 -13.60
N ILE A 344 4.32 -14.36 -12.65
CA ILE A 344 3.13 -14.13 -11.82
C ILE A 344 1.94 -13.71 -12.68
N SER A 345 2.15 -12.83 -13.66
CA SER A 345 1.14 -12.42 -14.63
C SER A 345 0.61 -13.59 -15.46
N LYS A 346 1.46 -14.55 -15.81
CA LYS A 346 1.07 -15.75 -16.54
C LYS A 346 0.21 -16.69 -15.69
N GLU A 347 0.59 -16.93 -14.45
CA GLU A 347 -0.20 -17.75 -13.52
C GLU A 347 -1.54 -17.11 -13.17
N LEU A 348 -1.57 -15.79 -13.01
CA LEU A 348 -2.83 -15.05 -12.79
C LEU A 348 -3.77 -15.14 -13.99
N SER A 349 -3.24 -15.12 -15.22
CA SER A 349 -4.04 -15.27 -16.45
C SER A 349 -4.53 -16.71 -16.68
N GLU A 350 -3.73 -17.71 -16.31
CA GLU A 350 -4.12 -19.12 -16.42
C GLU A 350 -5.19 -19.50 -15.38
N ASN A 351 -5.13 -18.95 -14.15
CA ASN A 351 -6.16 -19.16 -13.13
C ASN A 351 -7.47 -18.41 -13.41
N ALA A 352 -7.43 -17.27 -14.08
CA ALA A 352 -8.63 -16.52 -14.48
C ALA A 352 -9.38 -17.22 -15.64
N GLY A 353 -8.70 -18.07 -16.42
CA GLY A 353 -9.30 -18.86 -17.50
C GLY A 353 -10.05 -20.11 -17.05
N LEU A 354 -9.90 -20.54 -15.79
CA LEU A 354 -10.51 -21.78 -15.26
C LEU A 354 -11.90 -21.58 -14.61
N THR A 355 -12.44 -20.36 -14.61
CA THR A 355 -13.77 -20.06 -14.02
C THR A 355 -14.87 -19.81 -15.05
N SER A 356 -14.67 -20.19 -16.33
CA SER A 356 -15.68 -20.07 -17.39
C SER A 356 -15.91 -21.42 -18.07
N GLU A 357 -16.39 -22.43 -17.30
CA GLU A 357 -17.17 -23.56 -17.78
C GLU A 357 -18.29 -23.91 -16.80
#